data_bb92c8a66568b9f12aaf7f03d7f4f37b
#
_entry.id   bb92c8a66568b9f12aaf7f03d7f4f37b
#
_cell.length_a   1.000
_cell.length_b   1.000
_cell.length_c   1.000
_cell.angle_alpha   90.00
_cell.angle_beta   90.00
_cell.angle_gamma   90.00
#
_symmetry.space_group_name_H-M   'P 1'
#
loop_
_entity.id
_entity.type
_entity.pdbx_description
1 polymer ?
#
loop_
_entity_poly.entity_id
_entity_poly.type
_entity_poly.pdbx_seq_one_letter_code
_entity_poly.pdbx_strand_id
1 'polypeptide(L)'
;VGTGSLAGMRMLNKLEGQACRWPIENNTDDALTLVEIFPSFYFSLASVRPIKGNHARLDMLNKSLAFFGSNFLPNGFVPKGPDFDEADALVSSAAIRALSSKQEVWNMPACAIQEGWIFGVEYANNFI
;
A
#
# COMPACT_ATOMS: atom_id res chain seq x y z
N VAL A 1 19.61 4.94 0.50
CA VAL A 1 18.89 3.85 -0.21
C VAL A 1 19.66 2.53 -0.06
N GLY A 2 20.09 2.00 0.95
CA GLY A 2 20.85 0.73 0.91
C GLY A 2 20.41 -0.28 1.97
N THR A 3 20.29 0.15 3.22
CA THR A 3 20.03 -0.76 4.33
C THR A 3 18.60 -1.31 4.35
N GLY A 4 17.60 -0.49 4.03
CA GLY A 4 16.21 -0.93 3.95
C GLY A 4 15.98 -1.95 2.83
N SER A 5 16.55 -1.70 1.65
CA SER A 5 16.46 -2.63 0.52
C SER A 5 17.11 -3.98 0.82
N LEU A 6 18.28 -4.00 1.47
CA LEU A 6 18.94 -5.25 1.88
C LEU A 6 18.13 -6.02 2.92
N ALA A 7 17.51 -5.34 3.88
CA ALA A 7 16.64 -5.97 4.87
C ALA A 7 15.39 -6.57 4.20
N GLY A 8 14.77 -5.84 3.28
CA GLY A 8 13.65 -6.32 2.49
C GLY A 8 14.00 -7.56 1.66
N MET A 9 15.12 -7.54 0.94
CA MET A 9 15.59 -8.70 0.16
C MET A 9 15.85 -9.92 1.04
N ARG A 10 16.45 -9.76 2.23
CA ARG A 10 16.65 -10.86 3.18
C ARG A 10 15.33 -11.43 3.69
N MET A 11 14.34 -10.57 3.93
CA MET A 11 12.99 -10.99 4.32
C MET A 11 12.33 -11.79 3.20
N LEU A 12 12.34 -11.28 1.98
CA LEU A 12 11.79 -11.96 0.80
C LEU A 12 12.43 -13.34 0.59
N ASN A 13 13.74 -13.44 0.73
CA ASN A 13 14.44 -14.72 0.63
C ASN A 13 14.01 -15.73 1.71
N LYS A 14 13.74 -15.27 2.95
CA LYS A 14 13.22 -16.14 4.02
C LYS A 14 11.79 -16.62 3.79
N LEU A 15 11.01 -15.87 3.02
CA LEU A 15 9.62 -16.16 2.69
C LEU A 15 9.49 -16.96 1.38
N GLU A 16 10.61 -17.30 0.74
CA GLU A 16 10.60 -18.11 -0.48
C GLU A 16 9.87 -19.44 -0.25
N GLY A 17 8.91 -19.74 -1.15
CA GLY A 17 8.03 -20.90 -1.02
C GLY A 17 6.92 -20.79 0.03
N GLN A 18 6.86 -19.71 0.83
CA GLN A 18 5.81 -19.45 1.82
C GLN A 18 4.88 -18.32 1.40
N ALA A 19 5.32 -17.45 0.49
CA ALA A 19 4.55 -16.32 0.00
C ALA A 19 4.82 -16.08 -1.48
N CYS A 20 3.79 -15.67 -2.20
CA CYS A 20 3.87 -15.26 -3.59
C CYS A 20 4.27 -13.78 -3.68
N ARG A 21 5.23 -13.43 -4.53
CA ARG A 21 5.69 -12.05 -4.77
C ARG A 21 5.01 -11.49 -6.02
N TRP A 22 3.90 -10.81 -5.84
CA TRP A 22 3.22 -10.16 -6.94
C TRP A 22 4.02 -8.91 -7.41
N PRO A 23 4.15 -8.66 -8.73
CA PRO A 23 3.58 -9.38 -9.86
C PRO A 23 4.50 -10.47 -10.46
N ILE A 24 5.64 -10.74 -9.85
CA ILE A 24 6.70 -11.61 -10.41
C ILE A 24 6.26 -13.08 -10.40
N GLU A 25 5.50 -13.49 -9.41
CA GLU A 25 5.03 -14.87 -9.22
C GLU A 25 3.51 -14.94 -9.31
N ASN A 26 3.01 -16.03 -9.90
CA ASN A 26 1.57 -16.27 -9.93
C ASN A 26 1.07 -16.70 -8.55
N ASN A 27 0.00 -16.07 -8.09
CA ASN A 27 -0.67 -16.48 -6.87
C ASN A 27 -1.34 -17.84 -7.06
N THR A 28 -1.06 -18.77 -6.14
CA THR A 28 -1.89 -19.97 -5.95
C THR A 28 -2.89 -19.64 -4.83
N ASP A 29 -4.13 -20.06 -4.97
CA ASP A 29 -5.31 -19.62 -4.20
C ASP A 29 -5.17 -19.62 -2.66
N ASP A 30 -4.17 -20.34 -2.13
CA ASP A 30 -3.92 -20.46 -0.67
C ASP A 30 -2.63 -19.78 -0.20
N ALA A 31 -1.90 -19.05 -1.06
CA ALA A 31 -0.63 -18.45 -0.69
C ALA A 31 -0.77 -17.02 -0.18
N LEU A 32 0.01 -16.68 0.85
CA LEU A 32 0.20 -15.29 1.24
C LEU A 32 0.80 -14.51 0.07
N THR A 33 0.16 -13.41 -0.31
CA THR A 33 0.65 -12.56 -1.40
C THR A 33 1.34 -11.32 -0.85
N LEU A 34 2.56 -11.09 -1.28
CA LEU A 34 3.33 -9.89 -0.98
C LEU A 34 3.19 -8.92 -2.14
N VAL A 35 2.87 -7.68 -1.85
CA VAL A 35 2.73 -6.60 -2.82
C VAL A 35 3.61 -5.42 -2.43
N GLU A 36 4.15 -4.72 -3.41
CA GLU A 36 4.81 -3.45 -3.20
C GLU A 36 3.77 -2.34 -3.03
N ILE A 37 3.96 -1.50 -2.01
CA ILE A 37 3.08 -0.38 -1.70
C ILE A 37 3.82 0.95 -1.79
N PHE A 38 3.06 2.02 -2.12
CA PHE A 38 3.54 3.38 -2.08
C PHE A 38 2.53 4.26 -1.33
N PRO A 39 2.69 4.51 -0.03
CA PRO A 39 1.69 5.19 0.80
C PRO A 39 1.21 6.53 0.24
N SER A 40 2.13 7.35 -0.27
CA SER A 40 1.78 8.64 -0.88
C SER A 40 0.80 8.52 -2.05
N PHE A 41 0.84 7.43 -2.79
CA PHE A 41 -0.12 7.13 -3.85
C PHE A 41 -1.53 6.93 -3.28
N TYR A 42 -1.67 6.17 -2.19
CA TYR A 42 -2.98 5.92 -1.58
C TYR A 42 -3.58 7.18 -0.94
N PHE A 43 -2.76 8.02 -0.31
CA PHE A 43 -3.21 9.35 0.13
C PHE A 43 -3.70 10.20 -1.04
N SER A 44 -3.00 10.17 -2.16
CA SER A 44 -3.38 10.93 -3.36
C SER A 44 -4.72 10.47 -3.94
N LEU A 45 -5.03 9.17 -3.94
CA LEU A 45 -6.33 8.64 -4.33
C LEU A 45 -7.47 9.22 -3.49
N ALA A 46 -7.24 9.42 -2.20
CA ALA A 46 -8.19 10.05 -1.29
C ALA A 46 -8.20 11.60 -1.38
N SER A 47 -7.51 12.19 -2.35
CA SER A 47 -7.31 13.63 -2.48
C SER A 47 -6.71 14.27 -1.22
N VAL A 48 -5.75 13.59 -0.62
CA VAL A 48 -4.93 14.06 0.49
C VAL A 48 -3.49 14.17 0.00
N ARG A 49 -2.91 15.37 0.13
CA ARG A 49 -1.51 15.59 -0.24
C ARG A 49 -0.59 15.31 0.94
N PRO A 50 0.33 14.34 0.87
CA PRO A 50 1.26 14.01 1.94
C PRO A 50 2.44 14.99 1.98
N ILE A 51 2.16 16.28 2.26
CA ILE A 51 3.17 17.33 2.30
C ILE A 51 3.41 17.73 3.76
N LYS A 52 4.67 17.70 4.22
CA LYS A 52 5.11 18.19 5.54
C LYS A 52 4.29 17.65 6.72
N GLY A 53 3.93 16.35 6.70
CA GLY A 53 3.16 15.73 7.78
C GLY A 53 1.66 16.07 7.78
N ASN A 54 1.17 16.80 6.79
CA ASN A 54 -0.27 17.12 6.70
C ASN A 54 -1.14 15.86 6.62
N HIS A 55 -0.68 14.81 5.94
CA HIS A 55 -1.36 13.53 5.83
C HIS A 55 -1.52 12.80 7.17
N ALA A 56 -0.65 13.08 8.15
CA ALA A 56 -0.71 12.51 9.50
C ALA A 56 -1.69 13.22 10.44
N ARG A 57 -2.30 14.32 10.03
CA ARG A 57 -3.36 14.97 10.81
C ARG A 57 -4.60 14.08 10.85
N LEU A 58 -5.26 14.04 11.98
CA LEU A 58 -6.42 13.16 12.22
C LEU A 58 -7.54 13.35 11.17
N ASP A 59 -7.84 14.60 10.79
CA ASP A 59 -8.86 14.90 9.79
C ASP A 59 -8.47 14.36 8.41
N MET A 60 -7.20 14.43 8.02
CA MET A 60 -6.69 13.91 6.75
C MET A 60 -6.59 12.38 6.75
N LEU A 61 -6.19 11.78 7.87
CA LEU A 61 -6.23 10.34 8.06
C LEU A 61 -7.64 9.80 7.93
N ASN A 62 -8.59 10.39 8.65
CA ASN A 62 -9.98 9.97 8.60
C ASN A 62 -10.59 10.16 7.21
N LYS A 63 -10.21 11.21 6.47
CA LYS A 63 -10.60 11.39 5.07
C LYS A 63 -10.08 10.23 4.20
N SER A 64 -8.81 9.86 4.37
CA SER A 64 -8.20 8.74 3.61
C SER A 64 -8.82 7.41 3.97
N LEU A 65 -9.02 7.14 5.25
CA LEU A 65 -9.65 5.92 5.73
C LEU A 65 -11.10 5.78 5.23
N ALA A 66 -11.88 6.86 5.28
CA ALA A 66 -13.25 6.88 4.76
C ALA A 66 -13.31 6.59 3.25
N PHE A 67 -12.36 7.13 2.47
CA PHE A 67 -12.27 6.85 1.04
C PHE A 67 -12.14 5.35 0.76
N PHE A 68 -11.39 4.63 1.59
CA PHE A 68 -11.23 3.17 1.51
C PHE A 68 -12.27 2.37 2.32
N GLY A 69 -13.36 3.01 2.77
CA GLY A 69 -14.43 2.35 3.51
C GLY A 69 -14.00 1.80 4.88
N SER A 70 -13.05 2.45 5.53
CA SER A 70 -12.59 2.13 6.88
C SER A 70 -13.24 3.05 7.92
N ASN A 71 -13.30 2.59 9.17
CA ASN A 71 -13.80 3.39 10.28
C ASN A 71 -12.86 4.56 10.62
N PHE A 72 -13.41 5.59 11.21
CA PHE A 72 -12.65 6.72 11.73
C PHE A 72 -11.80 6.33 12.94
N LEU A 73 -10.66 6.96 13.03
CA LEU A 73 -9.82 6.90 14.22
C LEU A 73 -10.45 7.68 15.37
N PRO A 74 -10.18 7.29 16.63
CA PRO A 74 -10.73 7.98 17.79
C PRO A 74 -10.19 9.42 17.89
N ASN A 75 -10.99 10.30 18.49
CA ASN A 75 -10.58 11.68 18.76
C ASN A 75 -9.29 11.70 19.59
N GLY A 76 -8.35 12.56 19.20
CA GLY A 76 -7.06 12.68 19.86
C GLY A 76 -6.02 11.64 19.42
N PHE A 77 -6.33 10.78 18.46
CA PHE A 77 -5.32 9.89 17.88
C PHE A 77 -4.20 10.72 17.24
N VAL A 78 -2.96 10.36 17.58
CA VAL A 78 -1.73 10.93 17.00
C VAL A 78 -0.88 9.78 16.50
N PRO A 79 -0.56 9.72 15.21
CA PRO A 79 0.28 8.65 14.67
C PRO A 79 1.69 8.70 15.23
N LYS A 80 2.26 7.54 15.46
CA LYS A 80 3.61 7.34 16.01
C LYS A 80 4.59 6.92 14.92
N GLY A 81 5.85 6.85 15.30
CA GLY A 81 6.94 6.42 14.43
C GLY A 81 7.67 7.58 13.76
N PRO A 82 8.91 7.35 13.31
CA PRO A 82 9.63 8.32 12.51
C PRO A 82 8.88 8.56 11.20
N ASP A 83 8.94 9.79 10.72
CA ASP A 83 8.34 10.19 9.43
C ASP A 83 6.87 9.79 9.23
N PHE A 84 6.14 9.60 10.34
CA PHE A 84 4.72 9.21 10.35
C PHE A 84 4.42 7.80 9.81
N ASP A 85 5.32 6.85 9.99
CA ASP A 85 5.19 5.46 9.54
C ASP A 85 3.84 4.81 9.91
N GLU A 86 3.30 5.13 11.10
CA GLU A 86 1.99 4.60 11.52
C GLU A 86 0.84 5.14 10.65
N ALA A 87 0.91 6.40 10.21
CA ALA A 87 -0.08 6.98 9.28
C ALA A 87 -0.02 6.27 7.92
N ASP A 88 1.19 6.04 7.42
CA ASP A 88 1.42 5.34 6.16
C ASP A 88 0.92 3.88 6.24
N ALA A 89 1.18 3.19 7.35
CA ALA A 89 0.72 1.82 7.56
C ALA A 89 -0.81 1.72 7.63
N LEU A 90 -1.47 2.64 8.35
CA LEU A 90 -2.93 2.67 8.49
C LEU A 90 -3.63 2.86 7.13
N VAL A 91 -3.21 3.86 6.36
CA VAL A 91 -3.84 4.16 5.07
C VAL A 91 -3.51 3.08 4.04
N SER A 92 -2.29 2.57 4.00
CA SER A 92 -1.91 1.47 3.12
C SER A 92 -2.70 0.19 3.41
N SER A 93 -2.87 -0.16 4.69
CA SER A 93 -3.68 -1.32 5.09
C SER A 93 -5.14 -1.18 4.68
N ALA A 94 -5.72 0.01 4.85
CA ALA A 94 -7.08 0.30 4.42
C ALA A 94 -7.21 0.20 2.89
N ALA A 95 -6.23 0.72 2.15
CA ALA A 95 -6.19 0.65 0.69
C ALA A 95 -6.09 -0.79 0.20
N ILE A 96 -5.14 -1.59 0.71
CA ILE A 96 -4.98 -2.99 0.34
C ILE A 96 -6.29 -3.75 0.59
N ARG A 97 -6.89 -3.61 1.77
CA ARG A 97 -8.15 -4.26 2.12
C ARG A 97 -9.28 -3.89 1.13
N ALA A 98 -9.40 -2.62 0.76
CA ALA A 98 -10.46 -2.14 -0.13
C ALA A 98 -10.22 -2.52 -1.60
N LEU A 99 -8.97 -2.58 -2.02
CA LEU A 99 -8.59 -2.79 -3.41
C LEU A 99 -8.41 -4.27 -3.76
N SER A 100 -7.99 -5.10 -2.81
CA SER A 100 -7.65 -6.51 -3.09
C SER A 100 -8.80 -7.36 -3.63
N SER A 101 -10.05 -6.98 -3.36
CA SER A 101 -11.24 -7.63 -3.89
C SER A 101 -11.60 -7.23 -5.34
N LYS A 102 -10.89 -6.27 -5.90
CA LYS A 102 -11.16 -5.73 -7.24
C LYS A 102 -10.21 -6.37 -8.25
N GLN A 103 -10.75 -7.12 -9.20
CA GLN A 103 -9.94 -7.87 -10.18
C GLN A 103 -9.03 -6.94 -11.01
N GLU A 104 -9.50 -5.77 -11.36
CA GLU A 104 -8.75 -4.79 -12.15
C GLU A 104 -7.47 -4.29 -11.49
N VAL A 105 -7.39 -4.35 -10.16
CA VAL A 105 -6.19 -3.94 -9.39
C VAL A 105 -5.03 -4.90 -9.58
N TRP A 106 -5.33 -6.16 -9.89
CA TRP A 106 -4.33 -7.20 -10.12
C TRP A 106 -3.81 -7.23 -11.56
N ASN A 107 -4.41 -6.44 -12.45
CA ASN A 107 -3.90 -6.26 -13.79
C ASN A 107 -2.61 -5.47 -13.77
N MET A 108 -1.70 -5.79 -14.66
CA MET A 108 -0.38 -5.17 -14.74
C MET A 108 0.11 -5.09 -16.17
N PRO A 109 0.92 -4.10 -16.53
CA PRO A 109 1.57 -4.06 -17.84
C PRO A 109 2.64 -5.16 -17.95
N ALA A 110 2.98 -5.54 -19.17
CA ALA A 110 3.96 -6.61 -19.42
C ALA A 110 5.34 -6.35 -18.79
N CYS A 111 5.75 -5.10 -18.64
CA CYS A 111 7.02 -4.72 -18.02
C CYS A 111 7.06 -4.99 -16.51
N ALA A 112 5.91 -5.08 -15.85
CA ALA A 112 5.83 -5.23 -14.40
C ALA A 112 6.52 -6.50 -13.87
N ILE A 113 6.60 -7.55 -14.68
CA ILE A 113 7.31 -8.79 -14.31
C ILE A 113 8.82 -8.55 -14.14
N GLN A 114 9.38 -7.61 -14.88
CA GLN A 114 10.82 -7.32 -14.84
C GLN A 114 11.16 -6.17 -13.90
N GLU A 115 10.28 -5.17 -13.81
CA GLU A 115 10.54 -3.91 -13.10
C GLU A 115 9.89 -3.85 -11.70
N GLY A 116 8.98 -4.79 -11.39
CA GLY A 116 8.10 -4.68 -10.24
C GLY A 116 6.89 -3.77 -10.55
N TRP A 117 5.91 -3.75 -9.66
CA TRP A 117 4.72 -2.91 -9.83
C TRP A 117 4.10 -2.53 -8.48
N ILE A 118 3.73 -1.28 -8.33
CA ILE A 118 3.04 -0.80 -7.14
C ILE A 118 1.58 -1.23 -7.19
N PHE A 119 1.12 -1.89 -6.14
CA PHE A 119 -0.24 -2.39 -6.04
C PHE A 119 -1.28 -1.26 -6.13
N GLY A 120 -2.22 -1.40 -7.03
CA GLY A 120 -3.33 -0.48 -7.21
C GLY A 120 -3.10 0.65 -8.22
N VAL A 121 -1.93 0.76 -8.85
CA VAL A 121 -1.64 1.84 -9.82
C VAL A 121 -2.59 1.78 -11.02
N GLU A 122 -2.85 0.60 -11.58
CA GLU A 122 -3.79 0.46 -12.70
C GLU A 122 -5.22 0.87 -12.35
N TYR A 123 -5.61 0.71 -11.09
CA TYR A 123 -6.92 1.19 -10.61
C TYR A 123 -7.06 2.71 -10.76
N ALA A 124 -5.98 3.46 -10.51
CA ALA A 124 -5.99 4.92 -10.62
C ALA A 124 -6.14 5.40 -12.08
N ASN A 125 -5.58 4.66 -13.03
CA ASN A 125 -5.67 5.02 -14.45
C ASN A 125 -7.11 5.03 -14.98
N ASN A 126 -8.04 4.38 -14.28
CA ASN A 126 -9.47 4.37 -14.62
C ASN A 126 -10.25 5.57 -14.02
N PHE A 127 -9.59 6.43 -13.22
CA PHE A 127 -10.21 7.59 -12.56
C PHE A 127 -9.62 8.93 -13.01
N ILE A 128 -8.64 8.93 -13.91
CA ILE A 128 -8.04 10.10 -14.55
C ILE A 128 -8.53 10.16 -16.00
#